data_9b5cce55df2efeab661728228fe4901f
#
_entry.id   9b5cce55df2efeab661728228fe4901f
#
_cell.length_a   1.000
_cell.length_b   1.000
_cell.length_c   1.000
_cell.angle_alpha   90.00
_cell.angle_beta   90.00
_cell.angle_gamma   90.00
#
_symmetry.space_group_name_H-M   'P 1'
#
loop_
_entity.id
_entity.type
_entity.pdbx_description
1 polymer ?
#
loop_
_entity_poly.entity_id
_entity_poly.type
_entity_poly.pdbx_seq_one_letter_code
_entity_poly.pdbx_strand_id
1 'polypeptide(L)'
;MRHLNQFITEYIIKKKLDKPIDSEDHYEFFPKTKEELFKNIKELINNNRYNFNCINTSEITDMSYLFKDLGDKIENNDFDVSEWNVSNVENMEYMFCLCQNFTGKGLENWDVSNVENMTSAFIYCRKFDGKSIENWNVGNVISTRSMFYSCHLLDCDLSNWDVSNGKNMGHMFFECKNFEGNGIDNWDVSNVNNMDFMFYSCSSFKNNNLKKWNTNELKHTFNMFHNCTSLKNKPRLIRKK
;
A
#
# COMPACT_ATOMS: atom_id res chain seq x y z
N MET A 1 1.81 -37.92 32.99
CA MET A 1 1.21 -36.65 32.53
C MET A 1 2.04 -35.89 31.52
N ARG A 2 3.37 -35.72 31.64
CA ARG A 2 4.19 -34.97 30.62
C ARG A 2 4.17 -35.65 29.23
N HIS A 3 4.23 -36.97 29.12
CA HIS A 3 4.19 -37.65 27.81
C HIS A 3 2.85 -37.55 27.09
N LEU A 4 1.73 -37.45 27.81
CA LEU A 4 0.41 -37.33 27.19
C LEU A 4 0.21 -35.96 26.57
N ASN A 5 0.68 -34.89 27.23
CA ASN A 5 0.59 -33.51 26.69
C ASN A 5 1.51 -33.35 25.47
N GLN A 6 2.68 -33.96 25.45
CA GLN A 6 3.57 -33.93 24.29
C GLN A 6 2.94 -34.68 23.10
N PHE A 7 2.32 -35.84 23.33
CA PHE A 7 1.63 -36.63 22.30
C PHE A 7 0.41 -35.90 21.72
N ILE A 8 -0.35 -35.20 22.59
CA ILE A 8 -1.50 -34.38 22.16
C ILE A 8 -1.01 -33.19 21.33
N THR A 9 0.07 -32.52 21.73
CA THR A 9 0.65 -31.41 21.01
C THR A 9 1.19 -31.83 19.63
N GLU A 10 1.93 -32.94 19.56
CA GLU A 10 2.44 -33.51 18.30
C GLU A 10 1.30 -34.00 17.40
N TYR A 11 0.24 -34.59 17.96
CA TYR A 11 -0.94 -35.04 17.21
C TYR A 11 -1.72 -33.84 16.62
N ILE A 12 -1.87 -32.74 17.38
CA ILE A 12 -2.53 -31.51 16.91
C ILE A 12 -1.69 -30.86 15.82
N ILE A 13 -0.35 -30.78 15.98
CA ILE A 13 0.56 -30.23 14.99
C ILE A 13 0.51 -31.07 13.69
N LYS A 14 0.56 -32.39 13.80
CA LYS A 14 0.49 -33.32 12.66
C LYS A 14 -0.84 -33.22 11.90
N LYS A 15 -1.96 -33.08 12.63
CA LYS A 15 -3.29 -32.92 12.05
C LYS A 15 -3.48 -31.57 11.34
N LYS A 16 -2.78 -30.51 11.79
CA LYS A 16 -2.75 -29.20 11.10
C LYS A 16 -1.90 -29.22 9.81
N LEU A 17 -0.90 -30.11 9.72
CA LEU A 17 0.00 -30.24 8.55
C LEU A 17 -0.58 -31.09 7.41
N ASP A 18 -1.57 -31.96 7.69
CA ASP A 18 -2.14 -32.89 6.69
C ASP A 18 -3.44 -32.39 6.03
N LYS A 19 -3.90 -31.15 6.31
CA LYS A 19 -5.07 -30.57 5.67
C LYS A 19 -4.65 -29.67 4.50
N PRO A 20 -5.37 -29.73 3.35
CA PRO A 20 -5.19 -28.75 2.29
C PRO A 20 -5.43 -27.34 2.83
N ILE A 21 -4.64 -26.38 2.35
CA ILE A 21 -4.63 -24.96 2.78
C ILE A 21 -5.98 -24.22 2.56
N ASP A 22 -6.92 -24.85 1.83
CA ASP A 22 -8.25 -24.29 1.52
C ASP A 22 -9.34 -24.51 2.58
N SER A 23 -9.01 -25.02 3.78
CA SER A 23 -10.01 -25.19 4.82
C SER A 23 -10.08 -23.95 5.71
N GLU A 24 -11.27 -23.41 5.97
CA GLU A 24 -11.56 -22.32 6.92
C GLU A 24 -11.02 -22.60 8.35
N ASP A 25 -10.57 -23.80 8.60
CA ASP A 25 -10.09 -24.30 9.91
C ASP A 25 -8.77 -23.65 10.40
N HIS A 26 -8.07 -22.82 9.60
CA HIS A 26 -6.85 -22.12 10.04
C HIS A 26 -7.13 -20.72 10.61
N TYR A 27 -8.32 -20.16 10.32
CA TYR A 27 -8.68 -18.86 10.86
C TYR A 27 -9.14 -18.97 12.32
N GLU A 28 -8.67 -18.03 13.14
CA GLU A 28 -9.07 -17.87 14.54
C GLU A 28 -10.14 -16.79 14.70
N PHE A 29 -10.17 -15.81 13.77
CA PHE A 29 -11.03 -14.64 13.82
C PHE A 29 -11.78 -14.45 12.50
N PHE A 30 -13.06 -14.05 12.58
CA PHE A 30 -13.96 -13.83 11.44
C PHE A 30 -14.66 -12.47 11.54
N PRO A 31 -13.91 -11.35 11.48
CA PRO A 31 -14.50 -10.01 11.59
C PRO A 31 -15.39 -9.72 10.37
N LYS A 32 -16.51 -9.03 10.62
CA LYS A 32 -17.44 -8.57 9.58
C LYS A 32 -17.37 -7.05 9.39
N THR A 33 -16.75 -6.36 10.33
CA THR A 33 -16.57 -4.92 10.28
C THR A 33 -15.13 -4.53 10.55
N LYS A 34 -14.77 -3.31 10.17
CA LYS A 34 -13.44 -2.74 10.45
C LYS A 34 -13.16 -2.69 11.96
N GLU A 35 -14.15 -2.36 12.78
CA GLU A 35 -14.02 -2.27 14.24
C GLU A 35 -13.69 -3.63 14.84
N GLU A 36 -14.34 -4.69 14.36
CA GLU A 36 -14.04 -6.07 14.77
C GLU A 36 -12.64 -6.48 14.33
N LEU A 37 -12.27 -6.23 13.07
CA LEU A 37 -10.92 -6.47 12.55
C LEU A 37 -9.85 -5.77 13.40
N PHE A 38 -10.04 -4.48 13.69
CA PHE A 38 -9.12 -3.71 14.51
C PHE A 38 -9.00 -4.25 15.94
N LYS A 39 -10.12 -4.70 16.53
CA LYS A 39 -10.13 -5.35 17.84
C LYS A 39 -9.30 -6.64 17.82
N ASN A 40 -9.48 -7.50 16.81
CA ASN A 40 -8.73 -8.75 16.66
C ASN A 40 -7.22 -8.48 16.51
N ILE A 41 -6.84 -7.50 15.68
CA ILE A 41 -5.44 -7.08 15.52
C ILE A 41 -4.85 -6.62 16.86
N LYS A 42 -5.56 -5.78 17.62
CA LYS A 42 -5.11 -5.32 18.95
C LYS A 42 -4.95 -6.47 19.93
N GLU A 43 -5.85 -7.45 19.91
CA GLU A 43 -5.76 -8.64 20.75
C GLU A 43 -4.50 -9.44 20.43
N LEU A 44 -4.20 -9.68 19.14
CA LEU A 44 -3.00 -10.36 18.70
C LEU A 44 -1.73 -9.62 19.13
N ILE A 45 -1.66 -8.31 18.91
CA ILE A 45 -0.52 -7.47 19.31
C ILE A 45 -0.30 -7.52 20.83
N ASN A 46 -1.36 -7.44 21.64
CA ASN A 46 -1.26 -7.51 23.10
C ASN A 46 -0.71 -8.86 23.57
N ASN A 47 -0.85 -9.91 22.76
CA ASN A 47 -0.29 -11.24 22.98
C ASN A 47 1.06 -11.44 22.26
N ASN A 48 1.73 -10.38 21.80
CA ASN A 48 2.98 -10.39 21.03
C ASN A 48 2.90 -11.25 19.75
N ARG A 49 1.72 -11.33 19.11
CA ARG A 49 1.51 -12.02 17.84
C ARG A 49 1.39 -10.97 16.74
N TYR A 50 2.27 -11.04 15.74
CA TYR A 50 2.34 -10.09 14.62
C TYR A 50 2.09 -10.75 13.26
N ASN A 51 1.87 -12.07 13.22
CA ASN A 51 1.30 -12.75 12.07
C ASN A 51 -0.23 -12.70 12.18
N PHE A 52 -0.86 -12.00 11.24
CA PHE A 52 -2.30 -11.74 11.21
C PHE A 52 -3.04 -12.66 10.23
N ASN A 53 -2.37 -13.65 9.63
CA ASN A 53 -2.97 -14.56 8.65
C ASN A 53 -4.04 -15.50 9.26
N CYS A 54 -4.13 -15.56 10.60
CA CYS A 54 -5.22 -16.24 11.27
C CYS A 54 -6.55 -15.45 11.29
N ILE A 55 -6.62 -14.28 10.64
CA ILE A 55 -7.84 -13.47 10.53
C ILE A 55 -8.41 -13.63 9.12
N ASN A 56 -9.65 -14.10 9.00
CA ASN A 56 -10.39 -14.09 7.74
C ASN A 56 -10.87 -12.67 7.42
N THR A 57 -10.32 -12.05 6.39
CA THR A 57 -10.64 -10.67 6.01
C THR A 57 -11.61 -10.56 4.84
N SER A 58 -12.16 -11.68 4.37
CA SER A 58 -12.96 -11.75 3.14
C SER A 58 -14.25 -10.92 3.15
N GLU A 59 -14.79 -10.58 4.33
CA GLU A 59 -16.01 -9.75 4.44
C GLU A 59 -15.69 -8.25 4.65
N ILE A 60 -14.41 -7.86 4.69
CA ILE A 60 -14.01 -6.49 5.00
C ILE A 60 -13.96 -5.65 3.72
N THR A 61 -14.66 -4.51 3.72
CA THR A 61 -14.67 -3.53 2.62
C THR A 61 -13.92 -2.24 2.94
N ASP A 62 -13.74 -1.91 4.24
CA ASP A 62 -13.00 -0.73 4.69
C ASP A 62 -11.85 -1.14 5.62
N MET A 63 -10.62 -0.87 5.17
CA MET A 63 -9.38 -1.06 5.93
C MET A 63 -8.69 0.28 6.26
N SER A 64 -9.42 1.39 6.17
CA SER A 64 -8.85 2.71 6.45
C SER A 64 -8.35 2.83 7.88
N TYR A 65 -7.18 3.46 8.06
CA TYR A 65 -6.52 3.71 9.36
C TYR A 65 -6.13 2.46 10.17
N LEU A 66 -6.19 1.26 9.57
CA LEU A 66 -6.13 -0.01 10.31
C LEU A 66 -4.85 -0.18 11.14
N PHE A 67 -3.69 0.23 10.62
CA PHE A 67 -2.39 0.12 11.30
C PHE A 67 -1.81 1.47 11.73
N LYS A 68 -2.53 2.59 11.54
CA LYS A 68 -2.02 3.95 11.76
C LYS A 68 -1.43 4.17 13.16
N ASP A 69 -2.09 3.69 14.20
CA ASP A 69 -1.65 3.88 15.58
C ASP A 69 -0.82 2.69 16.10
N LEU A 70 -0.47 1.76 15.24
CA LEU A 70 0.21 0.52 15.56
C LEU A 70 1.63 0.47 15.00
N GLY A 71 2.06 1.50 14.26
CA GLY A 71 3.34 1.55 13.54
C GLY A 71 4.55 1.23 14.41
N ASP A 72 4.63 1.79 15.62
CA ASP A 72 5.74 1.54 16.55
C ASP A 72 5.73 0.11 17.13
N LYS A 73 4.57 -0.57 17.08
CA LYS A 73 4.41 -1.94 17.60
C LYS A 73 4.64 -3.00 16.53
N ILE A 74 4.54 -2.61 15.23
CA ILE A 74 4.70 -3.48 14.07
C ILE A 74 6.17 -3.48 13.60
N GLU A 75 7.11 -3.06 14.44
CA GLU A 75 8.55 -3.01 14.12
C GLU A 75 9.20 -4.38 13.97
N ASN A 76 8.50 -5.46 14.30
CA ASN A 76 9.03 -6.81 14.26
C ASN A 76 9.03 -7.40 12.85
N ASN A 77 10.07 -8.18 12.54
CA ASN A 77 10.21 -8.96 11.30
C ASN A 77 9.09 -10.00 11.10
N ASP A 78 8.23 -10.20 12.11
CA ASP A 78 7.14 -11.18 12.13
C ASP A 78 5.79 -10.60 11.66
N PHE A 79 5.73 -9.30 11.28
CA PHE A 79 4.54 -8.71 10.68
C PHE A 79 4.20 -9.43 9.38
N ASP A 80 3.01 -10.04 9.33
CA ASP A 80 2.59 -10.82 8.17
C ASP A 80 1.09 -10.69 7.94
N VAL A 81 0.73 -10.27 6.73
CA VAL A 81 -0.63 -10.11 6.19
C VAL A 81 -0.75 -10.77 4.80
N SER A 82 0.18 -11.67 4.47
CA SER A 82 0.34 -12.21 3.12
C SER A 82 -0.83 -13.08 2.65
N GLU A 83 -1.62 -13.64 3.59
CA GLU A 83 -2.79 -14.47 3.27
C GLU A 83 -4.12 -13.70 3.40
N TRP A 84 -4.07 -12.38 3.61
CA TRP A 84 -5.30 -11.59 3.69
C TRP A 84 -6.01 -11.55 2.33
N ASN A 85 -7.29 -11.88 2.35
CA ASN A 85 -8.17 -11.64 1.21
C ASN A 85 -8.67 -10.19 1.26
N VAL A 86 -8.17 -9.34 0.38
CA VAL A 86 -8.54 -7.91 0.28
C VAL A 86 -9.40 -7.62 -0.96
N SER A 87 -9.86 -8.65 -1.67
CA SER A 87 -10.59 -8.50 -2.92
C SER A 87 -11.92 -7.74 -2.80
N ASN A 88 -12.49 -7.64 -1.61
CA ASN A 88 -13.69 -6.85 -1.34
C ASN A 88 -13.41 -5.45 -0.76
N VAL A 89 -12.12 -5.09 -0.60
CA VAL A 89 -11.75 -3.81 0.00
C VAL A 89 -11.90 -2.67 -1.01
N GLU A 90 -12.65 -1.65 -0.64
CA GLU A 90 -12.88 -0.43 -1.41
C GLU A 90 -12.04 0.75 -0.89
N ASN A 91 -11.70 0.74 0.41
CA ASN A 91 -11.04 1.87 1.07
C ASN A 91 -9.82 1.42 1.89
N MET A 92 -8.63 1.94 1.50
CA MET A 92 -7.35 1.74 2.21
C MET A 92 -6.75 3.07 2.69
N GLU A 93 -7.57 4.10 2.90
CA GLU A 93 -7.11 5.41 3.36
C GLU A 93 -6.30 5.31 4.66
N TYR A 94 -5.07 5.85 4.70
CA TYR A 94 -4.17 5.83 5.87
C TYR A 94 -3.88 4.43 6.45
N MET A 95 -4.08 3.34 5.72
CA MET A 95 -4.02 1.97 6.26
C MET A 95 -2.70 1.68 6.99
N PHE A 96 -1.55 2.01 6.38
CA PHE A 96 -0.20 1.81 6.94
C PHE A 96 0.46 3.14 7.37
N CYS A 97 -0.33 4.19 7.64
CA CYS A 97 0.19 5.49 8.04
C CYS A 97 1.16 5.38 9.22
N LEU A 98 2.36 6.01 9.09
CA LEU A 98 3.41 6.02 10.10
C LEU A 98 4.05 4.64 10.41
N CYS A 99 3.78 3.60 9.62
CA CYS A 99 4.45 2.30 9.75
C CYS A 99 5.89 2.40 9.20
N GLN A 100 6.78 3.11 9.92
CA GLN A 100 8.10 3.52 9.42
C GLN A 100 9.01 2.37 9.01
N ASN A 101 8.88 1.21 9.64
CA ASN A 101 9.69 0.02 9.39
C ASN A 101 9.01 -0.99 8.44
N PHE A 102 7.77 -0.76 8.02
CA PHE A 102 7.06 -1.62 7.09
C PHE A 102 7.74 -1.61 5.72
N THR A 103 8.07 -2.80 5.23
CA THR A 103 8.77 -2.99 3.94
C THR A 103 7.84 -3.31 2.78
N GLY A 104 6.57 -3.64 3.07
CA GLY A 104 5.60 -4.10 2.09
C GLY A 104 5.56 -5.62 1.88
N LYS A 105 6.33 -6.40 2.65
CA LYS A 105 6.30 -7.86 2.58
C LYS A 105 4.88 -8.37 2.80
N GLY A 106 4.43 -9.27 1.93
CA GLY A 106 3.10 -9.90 2.00
C GLY A 106 2.02 -9.17 1.17
N LEU A 107 2.34 -8.03 0.53
CA LEU A 107 1.37 -7.32 -0.32
C LEU A 107 1.35 -7.80 -1.77
N GLU A 108 2.31 -8.61 -2.18
CA GLU A 108 2.51 -9.03 -3.57
C GLU A 108 1.35 -9.84 -4.17
N ASN A 109 0.57 -10.51 -3.31
CA ASN A 109 -0.58 -11.33 -3.72
C ASN A 109 -1.94 -10.66 -3.50
N TRP A 110 -1.96 -9.42 -3.01
CA TRP A 110 -3.22 -8.73 -2.73
C TRP A 110 -3.96 -8.36 -4.02
N ASP A 111 -5.21 -8.76 -4.12
CA ASP A 111 -6.11 -8.28 -5.15
C ASP A 111 -6.77 -6.97 -4.70
N VAL A 112 -6.23 -5.85 -5.17
CA VAL A 112 -6.71 -4.50 -4.84
C VAL A 112 -7.63 -3.93 -5.93
N SER A 113 -8.14 -4.77 -6.83
CA SER A 113 -8.88 -4.33 -8.01
C SER A 113 -10.19 -3.58 -7.70
N ASN A 114 -10.75 -3.76 -6.51
CA ASN A 114 -11.94 -3.03 -6.06
C ASN A 114 -11.65 -1.76 -5.25
N VAL A 115 -10.36 -1.46 -4.97
CA VAL A 115 -10.00 -0.30 -4.16
C VAL A 115 -10.20 1.00 -4.95
N GLU A 116 -10.98 1.92 -4.38
CA GLU A 116 -11.25 3.25 -4.93
C GLU A 116 -10.41 4.35 -4.25
N ASN A 117 -10.07 4.18 -2.98
CA ASN A 117 -9.35 5.19 -2.19
C ASN A 117 -8.08 4.62 -1.54
N MET A 118 -6.93 5.12 -2.00
CA MET A 118 -5.60 4.83 -1.42
C MET A 118 -4.94 6.09 -0.85
N THR A 119 -5.73 7.11 -0.49
CA THR A 119 -5.20 8.35 0.09
C THR A 119 -4.33 8.06 1.29
N SER A 120 -3.06 8.52 1.26
CA SER A 120 -2.10 8.38 2.37
C SER A 120 -1.87 6.96 2.86
N ALA A 121 -2.16 5.92 2.04
CA ALA A 121 -2.11 4.51 2.47
C ALA A 121 -0.75 4.12 3.08
N PHE A 122 0.36 4.62 2.54
CA PHE A 122 1.73 4.35 2.99
C PHE A 122 2.46 5.61 3.46
N ILE A 123 1.74 6.67 3.83
CA ILE A 123 2.37 7.92 4.29
C ILE A 123 3.33 7.66 5.46
N TYR A 124 4.59 8.14 5.34
CA TYR A 124 5.69 7.92 6.28
C TYR A 124 6.16 6.47 6.46
N CYS A 125 5.86 5.57 5.54
CA CYS A 125 6.46 4.23 5.51
C CYS A 125 7.90 4.33 4.96
N ARG A 126 8.86 4.74 5.78
CA ARG A 126 10.21 5.14 5.33
C ARG A 126 11.03 3.99 4.75
N LYS A 127 10.77 2.73 5.13
CA LYS A 127 11.46 1.53 4.62
C LYS A 127 10.71 0.83 3.48
N PHE A 128 9.53 1.32 3.12
CA PHE A 128 8.75 0.77 2.01
C PHE A 128 9.44 1.10 0.67
N ASP A 129 9.83 0.06 -0.08
CA ASP A 129 10.50 0.21 -1.38
C ASP A 129 9.55 0.14 -2.58
N GLY A 130 8.33 -0.33 -2.39
CA GLY A 130 7.26 -0.41 -3.39
C GLY A 130 7.29 -1.64 -4.28
N LYS A 131 8.27 -2.54 -4.18
CA LYS A 131 8.41 -3.68 -5.11
C LYS A 131 7.27 -4.67 -5.03
N SER A 132 6.70 -4.86 -3.86
CA SER A 132 5.56 -5.76 -3.65
C SER A 132 4.26 -5.30 -4.33
N ILE A 133 4.18 -4.04 -4.76
CA ILE A 133 2.96 -3.47 -5.35
C ILE A 133 3.07 -3.16 -6.84
N GLU A 134 4.19 -3.46 -7.49
CA GLU A 134 4.42 -3.16 -8.91
C GLU A 134 3.35 -3.76 -9.85
N ASN A 135 2.76 -4.88 -9.46
CA ASN A 135 1.74 -5.59 -10.24
C ASN A 135 0.30 -5.39 -9.74
N TRP A 136 0.08 -4.47 -8.81
CA TRP A 136 -1.29 -4.19 -8.34
C TRP A 136 -2.18 -3.66 -9.47
N ASN A 137 -3.40 -4.19 -9.55
CA ASN A 137 -4.43 -3.64 -10.41
C ASN A 137 -5.10 -2.44 -9.70
N VAL A 138 -4.67 -1.24 -10.02
CA VAL A 138 -5.16 0.02 -9.43
C VAL A 138 -6.17 0.75 -10.32
N GLY A 139 -6.75 0.05 -11.31
CA GLY A 139 -7.60 0.67 -12.32
C GLY A 139 -8.86 1.35 -11.78
N ASN A 140 -9.36 0.97 -10.60
CA ASN A 140 -10.51 1.62 -9.97
C ASN A 140 -10.14 2.75 -8.99
N VAL A 141 -8.84 3.00 -8.75
CA VAL A 141 -8.40 3.99 -7.76
C VAL A 141 -8.66 5.42 -8.25
N ILE A 142 -9.46 6.16 -7.48
CA ILE A 142 -9.83 7.56 -7.77
C ILE A 142 -8.85 8.53 -7.09
N SER A 143 -8.34 8.20 -5.91
CA SER A 143 -7.42 9.05 -5.16
C SER A 143 -6.20 8.29 -4.66
N THR A 144 -5.02 8.78 -5.10
CA THR A 144 -3.70 8.38 -4.58
C THR A 144 -3.02 9.53 -3.87
N ARG A 145 -3.80 10.54 -3.40
CA ARG A 145 -3.25 11.70 -2.72
C ARG A 145 -2.36 11.28 -1.55
N SER A 146 -1.12 11.80 -1.51
CA SER A 146 -0.14 11.53 -0.45
C SER A 146 0.16 10.03 -0.22
N MET A 147 -0.15 9.13 -1.16
CA MET A 147 -0.06 7.67 -0.95
C MET A 147 1.32 7.25 -0.46
N PHE A 148 2.38 7.79 -1.03
CA PHE A 148 3.77 7.47 -0.68
C PHE A 148 4.52 8.65 -0.05
N TYR A 149 3.82 9.62 0.52
CA TYR A 149 4.44 10.79 1.14
C TYR A 149 5.52 10.38 2.14
N SER A 150 6.78 10.83 1.95
CA SER A 150 7.96 10.47 2.75
C SER A 150 8.30 8.97 2.82
N CYS A 151 7.94 8.19 1.79
CA CYS A 151 8.49 6.84 1.59
C CYS A 151 9.91 6.97 1.01
N HIS A 152 10.92 7.15 1.87
CA HIS A 152 12.26 7.54 1.45
C HIS A 152 12.97 6.49 0.58
N LEU A 153 12.68 5.20 0.76
CA LEU A 153 13.29 4.10 0.02
C LEU A 153 12.48 3.67 -1.21
N LEU A 154 11.32 4.30 -1.45
CA LEU A 154 10.49 3.96 -2.61
C LEU A 154 11.31 4.08 -3.90
N ASP A 155 11.45 2.96 -4.60
CA ASP A 155 12.07 2.86 -5.93
C ASP A 155 11.55 1.62 -6.64
N CYS A 156 10.39 1.72 -7.28
CA CYS A 156 9.68 0.65 -7.93
C CYS A 156 9.27 1.05 -9.35
N ASP A 157 8.99 0.05 -10.18
CA ASP A 157 8.49 0.24 -11.55
C ASP A 157 6.94 0.22 -11.54
N LEU A 158 6.34 1.36 -11.85
CA LEU A 158 4.89 1.53 -11.87
C LEU A 158 4.31 1.48 -13.30
N SER A 159 5.01 0.85 -14.25
CA SER A 159 4.58 0.76 -15.65
C SER A 159 3.31 -0.05 -15.86
N ASN A 160 3.00 -0.97 -14.94
CA ASN A 160 1.79 -1.82 -14.99
C ASN A 160 0.55 -1.16 -14.37
N TRP A 161 0.71 0.00 -13.75
CA TRP A 161 -0.42 0.68 -13.10
C TRP A 161 -1.30 1.40 -14.12
N ASP A 162 -2.57 1.01 -14.19
CA ASP A 162 -3.61 1.80 -14.86
C ASP A 162 -4.13 2.86 -13.89
N VAL A 163 -3.80 4.13 -14.15
CA VAL A 163 -4.23 5.27 -13.33
C VAL A 163 -5.29 6.13 -14.01
N SER A 164 -5.91 5.61 -15.07
CA SER A 164 -6.83 6.38 -15.92
C SER A 164 -8.07 6.91 -15.21
N ASN A 165 -8.52 6.27 -14.11
CA ASN A 165 -9.60 6.76 -13.26
C ASN A 165 -9.15 7.77 -12.19
N GLY A 166 -7.85 7.98 -12.03
CA GLY A 166 -7.27 8.87 -11.02
C GLY A 166 -7.68 10.32 -11.19
N LYS A 167 -8.13 10.96 -10.12
CA LYS A 167 -8.50 12.39 -10.10
C LYS A 167 -7.54 13.22 -9.25
N ASN A 168 -7.05 12.68 -8.15
CA ASN A 168 -6.19 13.41 -7.23
C ASN A 168 -4.91 12.64 -6.93
N MET A 169 -3.78 13.19 -7.40
CA MET A 169 -2.41 12.66 -7.17
C MET A 169 -1.54 13.66 -6.41
N GLY A 170 -2.15 14.68 -5.77
CA GLY A 170 -1.41 15.68 -5.01
C GLY A 170 -0.55 15.05 -3.92
N HIS A 171 0.73 15.47 -3.79
CA HIS A 171 1.70 14.97 -2.82
C HIS A 171 2.02 13.45 -2.92
N MET A 172 1.61 12.74 -3.98
CA MET A 172 1.71 11.28 -4.05
C MET A 172 3.11 10.77 -3.73
N PHE A 173 4.14 11.40 -4.27
CA PHE A 173 5.56 11.05 -4.08
C PHE A 173 6.35 12.13 -3.32
N PHE A 174 5.69 12.97 -2.54
CA PHE A 174 6.36 14.03 -1.77
C PHE A 174 7.48 13.44 -0.90
N GLU A 175 8.71 13.95 -1.04
CA GLU A 175 9.92 13.46 -0.34
C GLU A 175 10.26 11.96 -0.57
N CYS A 176 9.83 11.34 -1.65
CA CYS A 176 10.31 10.02 -2.05
C CYS A 176 11.72 10.17 -2.65
N LYS A 177 12.74 10.17 -1.77
CA LYS A 177 14.10 10.57 -2.14
C LYS A 177 14.76 9.67 -3.16
N ASN A 178 14.46 8.36 -3.15
CA ASN A 178 15.04 7.37 -4.06
C ASN A 178 14.23 7.20 -5.35
N PHE A 179 12.98 7.67 -5.40
CA PHE A 179 12.10 7.45 -6.54
C PHE A 179 12.63 8.12 -7.82
N GLU A 180 13.01 7.30 -8.81
CA GLU A 180 13.54 7.76 -10.09
C GLU A 180 12.47 8.14 -11.11
N GLY A 181 11.22 7.70 -10.91
CA GLY A 181 10.09 7.91 -11.81
C GLY A 181 9.96 6.82 -12.88
N ASN A 182 10.38 5.58 -12.58
CA ASN A 182 10.28 4.46 -13.52
C ASN A 182 8.81 4.10 -13.79
N GLY A 183 8.48 3.90 -15.08
CA GLY A 183 7.19 3.41 -15.53
C GLY A 183 6.06 4.44 -15.63
N ILE A 184 6.19 5.64 -15.06
CA ILE A 184 5.09 6.61 -15.00
C ILE A 184 4.89 7.44 -16.28
N ASP A 185 5.81 7.39 -17.21
CA ASP A 185 5.73 8.17 -18.46
C ASP A 185 4.61 7.73 -19.42
N ASN A 186 4.11 6.51 -19.27
CA ASN A 186 3.00 5.98 -20.04
C ASN A 186 1.63 6.08 -19.34
N TRP A 187 1.58 6.64 -18.15
CA TRP A 187 0.33 6.81 -17.42
C TRP A 187 -0.68 7.67 -18.17
N ASP A 188 -1.92 7.23 -18.26
CA ASP A 188 -3.02 8.07 -18.69
C ASP A 188 -3.50 8.92 -17.49
N VAL A 189 -3.11 10.19 -17.51
CA VAL A 189 -3.46 11.17 -16.47
C VAL A 189 -4.53 12.14 -16.95
N SER A 190 -5.27 11.82 -18.01
CA SER A 190 -6.22 12.72 -18.65
C SER A 190 -7.38 13.16 -17.72
N ASN A 191 -7.70 12.35 -16.71
CA ASN A 191 -8.73 12.66 -15.71
C ASN A 191 -8.20 13.34 -14.44
N VAL A 192 -6.86 13.48 -14.32
CA VAL A 192 -6.26 14.06 -13.12
C VAL A 192 -6.41 15.56 -13.08
N ASN A 193 -6.95 16.08 -11.98
CA ASN A 193 -7.13 17.51 -11.78
C ASN A 193 -6.17 18.14 -10.77
N ASN A 194 -5.52 17.34 -9.91
CA ASN A 194 -4.59 17.81 -8.89
C ASN A 194 -3.31 16.99 -8.85
N MET A 195 -2.17 17.65 -9.04
CA MET A 195 -0.81 17.15 -8.88
C MET A 195 0.06 18.13 -8.06
N ASP A 196 -0.56 18.94 -7.16
CA ASP A 196 0.21 19.83 -6.29
C ASP A 196 1.25 19.03 -5.50
N PHE A 197 2.51 19.51 -5.52
CA PHE A 197 3.63 18.91 -4.78
C PHE A 197 3.91 17.43 -5.10
N MET A 198 3.40 16.87 -6.21
CA MET A 198 3.43 15.42 -6.48
C MET A 198 4.83 14.82 -6.35
N PHE A 199 5.86 15.50 -6.85
CA PHE A 199 7.27 15.07 -6.79
C PHE A 199 8.14 16.04 -5.98
N TYR A 200 7.57 16.81 -5.06
CA TYR A 200 8.33 17.75 -4.24
C TYR A 200 9.44 17.04 -3.47
N SER A 201 10.68 17.52 -3.58
CA SER A 201 11.88 16.94 -2.94
C SER A 201 12.17 15.47 -3.29
N CYS A 202 11.72 14.98 -4.45
CA CYS A 202 12.17 13.70 -5.01
C CYS A 202 13.57 13.90 -5.61
N SER A 203 14.62 13.77 -4.78
CA SER A 203 15.99 14.11 -5.19
C SER A 203 16.55 13.24 -6.30
N SER A 204 16.15 11.97 -6.39
CA SER A 204 16.58 11.04 -7.46
C SER A 204 15.69 11.08 -8.70
N PHE A 205 14.59 11.82 -8.69
CA PHE A 205 13.66 11.86 -9.82
C PHE A 205 14.32 12.42 -11.08
N LYS A 206 14.35 11.62 -12.15
CA LYS A 206 15.04 11.95 -13.42
C LYS A 206 14.21 11.74 -14.68
N ASN A 207 12.95 11.27 -14.57
CA ASN A 207 12.09 11.00 -15.73
C ASN A 207 11.68 12.29 -16.43
N ASN A 208 12.19 12.48 -17.66
CA ASN A 208 11.92 13.65 -18.51
C ASN A 208 10.81 13.42 -19.55
N ASN A 209 10.20 12.22 -19.61
CA ASN A 209 9.27 11.83 -20.65
C ASN A 209 7.81 12.22 -20.37
N LEU A 210 7.55 12.88 -19.24
CA LEU A 210 6.20 13.29 -18.81
C LEU A 210 5.52 14.31 -19.77
N LYS A 211 6.23 14.82 -20.76
CA LYS A 211 5.66 15.64 -21.82
C LYS A 211 4.56 14.94 -22.63
N LYS A 212 4.49 13.60 -22.55
CA LYS A 212 3.44 12.81 -23.21
C LYS A 212 2.10 12.86 -22.45
N TRP A 213 2.10 13.24 -21.19
CA TRP A 213 0.90 13.27 -20.36
C TRP A 213 -0.14 14.23 -20.94
N ASN A 214 -1.37 13.76 -21.09
CA ASN A 214 -2.52 14.58 -21.38
C ASN A 214 -2.96 15.29 -20.09
N THR A 215 -2.72 16.59 -19.98
CA THR A 215 -2.97 17.36 -18.75
C THR A 215 -4.09 18.41 -18.94
N ASN A 216 -5.06 18.13 -19.82
CA ASN A 216 -6.14 19.08 -20.12
C ASN A 216 -7.01 19.41 -18.91
N GLU A 217 -7.30 18.43 -18.07
CA GLU A 217 -8.13 18.59 -16.86
C GLU A 217 -7.34 19.08 -15.63
N LEU A 218 -6.01 19.20 -15.77
CA LEU A 218 -5.12 19.51 -14.65
C LEU A 218 -5.25 20.99 -14.21
N LYS A 219 -5.70 21.21 -12.98
CA LYS A 219 -5.94 22.55 -12.40
C LYS A 219 -4.85 22.95 -11.42
N HIS A 220 -4.29 21.98 -10.68
CA HIS A 220 -3.39 22.17 -9.56
C HIS A 220 -2.04 21.52 -9.85
N THR A 221 -0.95 22.32 -9.91
CA THR A 221 0.42 21.87 -10.18
C THR A 221 1.45 22.62 -9.33
N PHE A 222 1.01 23.17 -8.20
CA PHE A 222 1.87 24.00 -7.37
C PHE A 222 3.08 23.21 -6.87
N ASN A 223 4.28 23.73 -7.07
CA ASN A 223 5.55 23.14 -6.63
C ASN A 223 5.77 21.66 -7.00
N MET A 224 5.12 21.15 -8.07
CA MET A 224 5.13 19.74 -8.46
C MET A 224 6.55 19.14 -8.54
N PHE A 225 7.52 19.87 -9.10
CA PHE A 225 8.92 19.44 -9.26
C PHE A 225 9.90 20.30 -8.44
N HIS A 226 9.44 20.92 -7.36
CA HIS A 226 10.33 21.70 -6.51
C HIS A 226 11.35 20.78 -5.85
N ASN A 227 12.62 21.18 -5.86
CA ASN A 227 13.72 20.44 -5.25
C ASN A 227 13.96 19.02 -5.81
N CYS A 228 13.53 18.72 -7.06
CA CYS A 228 13.94 17.51 -7.79
C CYS A 228 15.35 17.73 -8.37
N THR A 229 16.41 17.48 -7.59
CA THR A 229 17.77 17.89 -7.92
C THR A 229 18.40 17.11 -9.08
N SER A 230 17.96 15.86 -9.33
CA SER A 230 18.41 15.06 -10.48
C SER A 230 17.67 15.35 -11.78
N LEU A 231 16.60 16.13 -11.74
CA LEU A 231 15.82 16.49 -12.93
C LEU A 231 16.49 17.63 -13.69
N LYS A 232 17.22 17.30 -14.77
CA LYS A 232 17.97 18.29 -15.58
C LYS A 232 17.07 19.36 -16.23
N ASN A 233 15.89 18.94 -16.72
CA ASN A 233 14.92 19.84 -17.35
C ASN A 233 13.54 19.54 -16.78
N LYS A 234 12.91 20.52 -16.15
CA LYS A 234 11.54 20.35 -15.66
C LYS A 234 10.60 20.14 -16.84
N PRO A 235 9.82 19.05 -16.89
CA PRO A 235 8.85 18.81 -17.95
C PRO A 235 7.87 19.97 -18.05
N ARG A 236 7.69 20.51 -19.26
CA ARG A 236 6.59 21.45 -19.53
C ARG A 236 5.33 20.61 -19.75
N LEU A 237 4.48 20.54 -18.75
CA LEU A 237 3.14 19.95 -18.89
C LEU A 237 2.33 20.85 -19.85
N ILE A 238 1.87 20.28 -20.97
CA ILE A 238 1.16 21.01 -22.00
C ILE A 238 -0.31 21.12 -21.59
N ARG A 239 -0.74 22.28 -21.13
CA ARG A 239 -2.17 22.63 -21.12
C ARG A 239 -2.57 23.00 -22.55
N LYS A 240 -3.34 22.15 -23.22
CA LYS A 240 -4.02 22.61 -24.45
C LYS A 240 -5.05 23.65 -24.02
N LYS A 241 -4.95 24.85 -24.60
CA LYS A 241 -5.93 25.91 -24.40
C LYS A 241 -7.27 25.52 -25.01
#